data_72c3cb5d378ae2037c5b49cf122d79b9
#
_entry.id   72c3cb5d378ae2037c5b49cf122d79b9
#
_cell.length_a   1.000
_cell.length_b   1.000
_cell.length_c   1.000
_cell.angle_alpha   90.00
_cell.angle_beta   90.00
_cell.angle_gamma   90.00
#
_symmetry.space_group_name_H-M   'P 1'
#
loop_
_entity.id
_entity.type
_entity.pdbx_description
1 polymer ?
#
loop_
_entity_poly.entity_id
_entity_poly.type
_entity_poly.pdbx_seq_one_letter_code
_entity_poly.pdbx_strand_id
1 'polypeptide(L)'
;LEQIHYTYTQDDSVMWDAPTRDANHFGFAGRILFNDGAMDGFCIELEQEISDNTNPYSLQSFDERPAQIYQRGRLLNGLFQQYYQQVVESDSNAMAAAFQVMAWELTHENFTAISEARNEASIETGAVQFTDLSDDAVAFFMQMQNDLYVSGNTNGIAVLHNEQFQDFVTQVIPAPSAIALAGFALTACIRRRRR
;
A
#
# COMPACT_ATOMS: atom_id res chain seq x y z
N LEU A 1 3.08 -14.61 -3.88
CA LEU A 1 2.95 -14.47 -2.42
C LEU A 1 4.03 -15.28 -1.73
N GLU A 2 4.69 -14.71 -0.73
CA GLU A 2 5.58 -15.44 0.17
C GLU A 2 4.85 -15.72 1.49
N GLN A 3 5.03 -16.91 2.04
CA GLN A 3 4.57 -17.24 3.37
C GLN A 3 5.55 -16.65 4.38
N ILE A 4 5.04 -15.93 5.36
CA ILE A 4 5.83 -15.27 6.40
C ILE A 4 5.24 -15.54 7.78
N HIS A 5 6.08 -15.42 8.80
CA HIS A 5 5.62 -15.21 10.16
C HIS A 5 5.73 -13.75 10.54
N TYR A 6 4.80 -13.27 11.35
CA TYR A 6 4.89 -11.95 11.94
C TYR A 6 4.43 -11.96 13.39
N THR A 7 5.06 -11.10 14.17
CA THR A 7 4.64 -10.78 15.54
C THR A 7 4.44 -9.27 15.62
N TYR A 8 3.47 -8.82 16.39
CA TYR A 8 3.33 -7.41 16.66
C TYR A 8 2.89 -7.16 18.10
N THR A 9 3.40 -6.06 18.67
CA THR A 9 2.98 -5.51 19.94
C THR A 9 2.23 -4.21 19.65
N GLN A 10 0.96 -4.19 20.00
CA GLN A 10 0.13 -3.04 19.70
C GLN A 10 0.36 -1.90 20.67
N ASP A 11 0.46 -0.69 20.11
CA ASP A 11 0.17 0.56 20.79
C ASP A 11 -1.10 1.15 20.19
N ASP A 12 -2.15 1.29 20.99
CA ASP A 12 -3.49 1.79 20.58
C ASP A 12 -3.47 3.16 19.91
N SER A 13 -2.33 3.86 19.95
CA SER A 13 -2.23 5.24 19.46
C SER A 13 -2.00 5.36 17.95
N VAL A 14 -1.69 4.26 17.24
CA VAL A 14 -1.14 4.33 15.87
C VAL A 14 -2.04 3.66 14.83
N MET A 15 -3.02 2.87 15.28
CA MET A 15 -3.61 1.83 14.44
C MET A 15 -4.90 2.18 13.70
N TRP A 16 -5.04 1.54 12.62
CA TRP A 16 -6.16 1.31 11.74
C TRP A 16 -7.12 0.28 12.35
N ASP A 17 -7.92 0.58 13.34
CA ASP A 17 -9.01 -0.26 13.91
C ASP A 17 -8.67 -1.72 14.34
N ALA A 18 -7.40 -2.10 14.50
CA ALA A 18 -7.07 -3.47 14.88
C ALA A 18 -7.12 -3.69 16.40
N PRO A 19 -7.68 -4.82 16.86
CA PRO A 19 -7.72 -5.16 18.27
C PRO A 19 -6.33 -5.48 18.84
N THR A 20 -6.12 -5.16 20.11
CA THR A 20 -4.89 -5.39 20.86
C THR A 20 -4.59 -6.89 21.05
N ARG A 21 -3.60 -7.42 20.37
CA ARG A 21 -3.09 -8.78 20.64
C ARG A 21 -1.59 -8.87 20.44
N ASP A 22 -0.89 -9.41 21.44
CA ASP A 22 0.39 -10.06 21.22
C ASP A 22 0.13 -11.35 20.45
N ALA A 23 0.45 -11.38 19.19
CA ALA A 23 0.15 -12.54 18.39
C ALA A 23 1.35 -12.95 17.53
N ASN A 24 1.56 -14.25 17.47
CA ASN A 24 2.48 -14.88 16.54
C ASN A 24 1.64 -15.48 15.43
N HIS A 25 1.65 -14.86 14.26
CA HIS A 25 0.80 -15.22 13.15
C HIS A 25 1.55 -15.71 11.94
N PHE A 26 0.89 -16.57 11.16
CA PHE A 26 1.27 -16.85 9.78
C PHE A 26 0.45 -16.00 8.84
N GLY A 27 1.09 -15.49 7.82
CA GLY A 27 0.44 -14.74 6.76
C GLY A 27 1.11 -14.92 5.41
N PHE A 28 0.55 -14.30 4.41
CA PHE A 28 1.12 -14.24 3.08
C PHE A 28 1.39 -12.78 2.72
N ALA A 29 2.66 -12.49 2.46
CA ALA A 29 3.07 -11.19 1.96
C ALA A 29 3.07 -11.16 0.43
N GLY A 30 2.48 -10.13 -0.15
CA GLY A 30 2.52 -9.93 -1.58
C GLY A 30 1.30 -9.19 -2.15
N ARG A 31 1.20 -9.15 -3.45
CA ARG A 31 0.19 -8.43 -4.22
C ARG A 31 -1.11 -9.23 -4.29
N ILE A 32 -2.24 -8.58 -4.05
CA ILE A 32 -3.59 -9.12 -4.21
C ILE A 32 -4.20 -8.53 -5.48
N LEU A 33 -4.83 -9.38 -6.30
CA LEU A 33 -5.48 -8.98 -7.54
C LEU A 33 -7.00 -8.93 -7.34
N PHE A 34 -7.61 -7.82 -7.70
CA PHE A 34 -9.05 -7.59 -7.69
C PHE A 34 -9.62 -7.49 -9.10
N ASN A 35 -10.90 -7.82 -9.27
CA ASN A 35 -11.63 -7.70 -10.53
C ASN A 35 -10.90 -8.37 -11.70
N ASP A 36 -10.55 -9.64 -11.57
CA ASP A 36 -9.81 -10.42 -12.57
C ASP A 36 -8.47 -9.78 -12.99
N GLY A 37 -7.80 -9.13 -12.05
CA GLY A 37 -6.51 -8.48 -12.27
C GLY A 37 -6.58 -7.05 -12.81
N ALA A 38 -7.76 -6.44 -12.83
CA ALA A 38 -7.92 -5.05 -13.26
C ALA A 38 -7.38 -4.03 -12.22
N MET A 39 -7.18 -4.47 -10.97
CA MET A 39 -6.66 -3.64 -9.88
C MET A 39 -5.78 -4.48 -8.96
N ASP A 40 -4.69 -3.89 -8.52
CA ASP A 40 -3.79 -4.47 -7.52
C ASP A 40 -4.00 -3.78 -6.18
N GLY A 41 -3.87 -4.53 -5.07
CA GLY A 41 -3.90 -4.00 -3.72
C GLY A 41 -2.88 -4.67 -2.83
N PHE A 42 -2.50 -3.95 -1.78
CA PHE A 42 -1.63 -4.42 -0.70
C PHE A 42 -2.36 -4.23 0.62
N CYS A 43 -2.30 -5.26 1.47
CA CYS A 43 -2.93 -5.24 2.78
C CYS A 43 -2.35 -4.12 3.65
N ILE A 44 -3.21 -3.41 4.39
CA ILE A 44 -2.80 -2.40 5.35
C ILE A 44 -3.20 -2.73 6.79
N GLU A 45 -3.85 -3.85 6.98
CA GLU A 45 -4.20 -4.41 8.28
C GLU A 45 -3.53 -5.78 8.44
N LEU A 46 -3.23 -6.17 9.68
CA LEU A 46 -2.57 -7.44 9.98
C LEU A 46 -3.52 -8.51 10.54
N GLU A 47 -4.67 -8.10 11.08
CA GLU A 47 -5.56 -9.01 11.82
C GLU A 47 -6.83 -9.40 11.09
N GLN A 48 -7.23 -8.67 10.08
CA GLN A 48 -8.46 -9.00 9.36
C GLN A 48 -8.20 -10.03 8.27
N GLU A 49 -9.14 -10.93 8.11
CA GLU A 49 -9.04 -11.97 7.07
C GLU A 49 -9.40 -11.42 5.69
N ILE A 50 -8.69 -11.90 4.68
CA ILE A 50 -9.07 -11.68 3.28
C ILE A 50 -10.26 -12.58 2.97
N SER A 51 -11.33 -12.02 2.44
CA SER A 51 -12.49 -12.81 2.04
C SER A 51 -12.28 -13.49 0.68
N ASP A 52 -12.60 -14.78 0.61
CA ASP A 52 -12.64 -15.54 -0.65
C ASP A 52 -13.89 -15.25 -1.49
N ASN A 53 -14.82 -14.46 -0.97
CA ASN A 53 -16.07 -14.13 -1.64
C ASN A 53 -16.03 -12.77 -2.32
N THR A 54 -16.92 -12.56 -3.28
CA THR A 54 -17.14 -11.23 -3.89
C THR A 54 -17.79 -10.30 -2.87
N ASN A 55 -16.99 -9.43 -2.26
CA ASN A 55 -17.46 -8.43 -1.31
C ASN A 55 -17.31 -7.02 -1.89
N PRO A 56 -18.26 -6.13 -1.61
CA PRO A 56 -18.14 -4.75 -2.02
C PRO A 56 -17.09 -4.02 -1.16
N TYR A 57 -16.14 -3.36 -1.82
CA TYR A 57 -15.21 -2.42 -1.20
C TYR A 57 -15.58 -0.99 -1.59
N SER A 58 -15.46 -0.07 -0.65
CA SER A 58 -15.58 1.37 -0.93
C SER A 58 -14.20 1.96 -1.13
N LEU A 59 -14.04 2.80 -2.14
CA LEU A 59 -12.82 3.55 -2.36
C LEU A 59 -12.83 4.80 -1.48
N GLN A 60 -11.85 4.93 -0.60
CA GLN A 60 -11.75 6.05 0.35
C GLN A 60 -10.43 6.80 0.18
N SER A 61 -10.46 8.11 0.33
CA SER A 61 -9.26 8.95 0.34
C SER A 61 -8.58 8.93 1.71
N PHE A 62 -7.25 8.99 1.74
CA PHE A 62 -6.50 9.22 2.97
C PHE A 62 -6.75 10.61 3.56
N ASP A 63 -7.13 11.60 2.75
CA ASP A 63 -7.43 12.97 3.20
C ASP A 63 -8.67 13.04 4.12
N GLU A 64 -9.54 12.02 4.05
CA GLU A 64 -10.74 11.91 4.87
C GLU A 64 -10.50 11.19 6.21
N ARG A 65 -9.27 10.70 6.42
CA ARG A 65 -8.88 9.93 7.60
C ARG A 65 -8.29 10.82 8.69
N PRO A 66 -8.25 10.36 9.97
CA PRO A 66 -7.56 11.07 11.06
C PRO A 66 -6.12 11.45 10.69
N ALA A 67 -5.60 12.52 11.29
CA ALA A 67 -4.31 13.10 10.92
C ALA A 67 -3.13 12.11 10.97
N GLN A 68 -3.11 11.21 11.97
CA GLN A 68 -2.07 10.18 12.07
C GLN A 68 -2.12 9.20 10.89
N ILE A 69 -3.32 8.79 10.47
CA ILE A 69 -3.52 7.89 9.31
C ILE A 69 -3.15 8.61 8.02
N TYR A 70 -3.52 9.87 7.88
CA TYR A 70 -3.10 10.70 6.75
C TYR A 70 -1.57 10.78 6.63
N GLN A 71 -0.84 10.96 7.75
CA GLN A 71 0.62 10.98 7.72
C GLN A 71 1.22 9.62 7.29
N ARG A 72 0.62 8.50 7.71
CA ARG A 72 0.99 7.16 7.23
C ARG A 72 0.70 7.01 5.74
N GLY A 73 -0.43 7.52 5.27
CA GLY A 73 -0.76 7.59 3.84
C GLY A 73 0.29 8.33 3.01
N ARG A 74 0.92 9.37 3.55
CA ARG A 74 2.02 10.08 2.87
C ARG A 74 3.28 9.22 2.72
N LEU A 75 3.61 8.38 3.70
CA LEU A 75 4.69 7.40 3.58
C LEU A 75 4.36 6.33 2.54
N LEU A 76 3.15 5.75 2.62
CA LEU A 76 2.67 4.78 1.63
C LEU A 76 2.69 5.37 0.22
N ASN A 77 2.23 6.61 0.04
CA ASN A 77 2.27 7.26 -1.27
C ASN A 77 3.72 7.45 -1.78
N GLY A 78 4.68 7.74 -0.90
CA GLY A 78 6.10 7.75 -1.23
C GLY A 78 6.60 6.40 -1.74
N LEU A 79 6.27 5.32 -1.02
CA LEU A 79 6.59 3.94 -1.42
C LEU A 79 5.96 3.57 -2.77
N PHE A 80 4.68 3.88 -2.98
CA PHE A 80 3.96 3.61 -4.22
C PHE A 80 4.57 4.37 -5.40
N GLN A 81 4.89 5.64 -5.26
CA GLN A 81 5.49 6.45 -6.32
C GLN A 81 6.85 5.91 -6.78
N GLN A 82 7.62 5.30 -5.87
CA GLN A 82 8.95 4.79 -6.19
C GLN A 82 8.93 3.37 -6.75
N TYR A 83 8.11 2.49 -6.19
CA TYR A 83 8.28 1.05 -6.39
C TYR A 83 7.08 0.34 -7.00
N TYR A 84 5.86 0.90 -6.92
CA TYR A 84 4.67 0.19 -7.35
C TYR A 84 4.75 -0.34 -8.79
N GLN A 85 5.16 0.50 -9.73
CA GLN A 85 5.29 0.10 -11.14
C GLN A 85 6.27 -1.07 -11.31
N GLN A 86 7.40 -1.00 -10.64
CA GLN A 86 8.42 -2.05 -10.67
C GLN A 86 7.90 -3.36 -10.06
N VAL A 87 7.16 -3.29 -8.95
CA VAL A 87 6.55 -4.46 -8.30
C VAL A 87 5.53 -5.12 -9.22
N VAL A 88 4.68 -4.34 -9.88
CA VAL A 88 3.63 -4.87 -10.77
C VAL A 88 4.23 -5.50 -12.03
N GLU A 89 5.31 -4.93 -12.59
CA GLU A 89 5.93 -5.39 -13.83
C GLU A 89 6.93 -6.54 -13.64
N SER A 90 7.47 -6.73 -12.42
CA SER A 90 8.61 -7.65 -12.20
C SER A 90 8.25 -9.13 -12.16
N ASP A 91 6.99 -9.51 -11.96
CA ASP A 91 6.55 -10.88 -11.61
C ASP A 91 7.33 -11.51 -10.41
N SER A 92 8.07 -10.72 -9.64
CA SER A 92 8.88 -11.17 -8.51
C SER A 92 8.03 -11.28 -7.25
N ASN A 93 7.85 -12.51 -6.75
CA ASN A 93 7.20 -12.72 -5.45
C ASN A 93 7.99 -12.06 -4.31
N ALA A 94 9.31 -12.12 -4.34
CA ALA A 94 10.18 -11.51 -3.33
C ALA A 94 10.03 -9.98 -3.29
N MET A 95 9.97 -9.32 -4.45
CA MET A 95 9.75 -7.87 -4.50
C MET A 95 8.34 -7.50 -4.02
N ALA A 96 7.32 -8.27 -4.41
CA ALA A 96 5.95 -8.05 -3.96
C ALA A 96 5.80 -8.30 -2.44
N ALA A 97 6.48 -9.30 -1.89
CA ALA A 97 6.52 -9.58 -0.45
C ALA A 97 7.22 -8.44 0.32
N ALA A 98 8.37 -7.98 -0.17
CA ALA A 98 9.09 -6.84 0.42
C ALA A 98 8.24 -5.57 0.45
N PHE A 99 7.53 -5.29 -0.65
CA PHE A 99 6.62 -4.14 -0.74
C PHE A 99 5.46 -4.26 0.26
N GLN A 100 4.86 -5.45 0.38
CA GLN A 100 3.80 -5.71 1.34
C GLN A 100 4.28 -5.55 2.79
N VAL A 101 5.45 -6.10 3.12
CA VAL A 101 6.05 -5.97 4.46
C VAL A 101 6.37 -4.50 4.76
N MET A 102 6.92 -3.76 3.81
CA MET A 102 7.14 -2.33 3.97
C MET A 102 5.82 -1.58 4.18
N ALA A 103 4.74 -1.93 3.47
CA ALA A 103 3.43 -1.32 3.70
C ALA A 103 2.92 -1.55 5.13
N TRP A 104 3.09 -2.74 5.69
CA TRP A 104 2.76 -3.04 7.08
C TRP A 104 3.65 -2.29 8.08
N GLU A 105 4.96 -2.21 7.84
CA GLU A 105 5.86 -1.36 8.64
C GLU A 105 5.36 0.09 8.68
N LEU A 106 5.03 0.65 7.51
CA LEU A 106 4.59 2.04 7.44
C LEU A 106 3.23 2.30 8.11
N THR A 107 2.38 1.28 8.23
CA THR A 107 1.06 1.40 8.86
C THR A 107 1.06 1.04 10.35
N HIS A 108 1.94 0.15 10.81
CA HIS A 108 1.86 -0.43 12.17
C HIS A 108 3.04 -0.08 13.08
N GLU A 109 4.19 0.31 12.52
CA GLU A 109 5.35 0.64 13.35
C GLU A 109 5.17 1.96 14.13
N ASN A 110 5.71 2.01 15.35
CA ASN A 110 5.69 3.18 16.22
C ASN A 110 6.87 4.11 15.93
N PHE A 111 6.79 4.88 14.85
CA PHE A 111 7.83 5.85 14.53
C PHE A 111 7.83 7.02 15.52
N THR A 112 9.01 7.40 15.99
CA THR A 112 9.21 8.60 16.81
C THR A 112 8.69 9.86 16.11
N ALA A 113 8.87 9.94 14.80
CA ALA A 113 8.26 10.92 13.91
C ALA A 113 8.17 10.33 12.49
N ILE A 114 7.24 10.82 11.69
CA ILE A 114 7.09 10.40 10.29
C ILE A 114 8.37 10.59 9.47
N SER A 115 9.17 11.62 9.77
CA SER A 115 10.46 11.84 9.12
C SER A 115 11.53 10.80 9.47
N GLU A 116 11.35 10.07 10.57
CA GLU A 116 12.27 9.02 11.03
C GLU A 116 11.91 7.63 10.49
N ALA A 117 10.78 7.47 9.81
CA ALA A 117 10.31 6.17 9.30
C ALA A 117 11.39 5.43 8.48
N ARG A 118 12.18 6.15 7.70
CA ARG A 118 13.32 5.58 6.94
C ARG A 118 14.38 4.94 7.84
N ASN A 119 14.63 5.50 9.00
CA ASN A 119 15.66 5.03 9.93
C ASN A 119 15.12 3.99 10.90
N GLU A 120 13.82 4.00 11.17
CA GLU A 120 13.18 3.21 12.21
C GLU A 120 12.43 1.98 11.66
N ALA A 121 12.04 1.96 10.39
CA ALA A 121 11.44 0.76 9.77
C ALA A 121 12.42 -0.41 9.80
N SER A 122 11.99 -1.58 10.29
CA SER A 122 12.86 -2.73 10.49
C SER A 122 12.06 -4.04 10.52
N ILE A 123 12.44 -5.02 9.74
CA ILE A 123 11.83 -6.36 9.78
C ILE A 123 12.15 -7.13 11.07
N GLU A 124 13.19 -6.77 11.81
CA GLU A 124 13.69 -7.52 12.96
C GLU A 124 13.32 -6.90 14.31
N THR A 125 13.01 -5.61 14.33
CA THR A 125 12.78 -4.85 15.57
C THR A 125 11.61 -3.91 15.41
N GLY A 126 11.04 -3.46 16.53
CA GLY A 126 9.94 -2.51 16.53
C GLY A 126 8.63 -3.13 16.99
N ALA A 127 7.53 -2.45 16.73
CA ALA A 127 6.18 -2.90 17.08
C ALA A 127 5.71 -4.07 16.21
N VAL A 128 6.17 -4.14 14.96
CA VAL A 128 5.94 -5.26 14.04
C VAL A 128 7.27 -5.91 13.71
N GLN A 129 7.29 -7.23 13.64
CA GLN A 129 8.50 -7.99 13.30
C GLN A 129 8.10 -9.12 12.33
N PHE A 130 8.94 -9.34 11.33
CA PHE A 130 8.68 -10.33 10.27
C PHE A 130 9.84 -11.32 10.19
N THR A 131 9.50 -12.62 10.05
CA THR A 131 10.47 -13.70 9.82
C THR A 131 10.05 -14.54 8.62
N ASP A 132 10.95 -15.43 8.18
CA ASP A 132 10.74 -16.34 7.05
C ASP A 132 10.64 -15.65 5.68
N LEU A 133 11.05 -14.38 5.59
CA LEU A 133 11.26 -13.73 4.30
C LEU A 133 12.45 -14.34 3.57
N SER A 134 12.36 -14.49 2.26
CA SER A 134 13.51 -14.86 1.43
C SER A 134 14.61 -13.81 1.48
N ASP A 135 15.87 -14.22 1.25
CA ASP A 135 17.01 -13.29 1.20
C ASP A 135 16.79 -12.17 0.18
N ASP A 136 16.17 -12.49 -0.96
CA ASP A 136 15.83 -11.52 -2.00
C ASP A 136 14.77 -10.52 -1.51
N ALA A 137 13.75 -10.97 -0.76
CA ALA A 137 12.74 -10.08 -0.19
C ALA A 137 13.37 -9.16 0.87
N VAL A 138 14.24 -9.67 1.71
CA VAL A 138 14.99 -8.83 2.67
C VAL A 138 15.83 -7.78 1.94
N ALA A 139 16.53 -8.14 0.88
CA ALA A 139 17.33 -7.20 0.09
C ALA A 139 16.47 -6.10 -0.55
N PHE A 140 15.29 -6.44 -1.11
CA PHE A 140 14.36 -5.46 -1.64
C PHE A 140 13.77 -4.56 -0.54
N PHE A 141 13.43 -5.11 0.63
CA PHE A 141 12.97 -4.32 1.77
C PHE A 141 14.00 -3.27 2.16
N MET A 142 15.28 -3.67 2.33
CA MET A 142 16.38 -2.77 2.68
C MET A 142 16.58 -1.66 1.62
N GLN A 143 16.40 -1.99 0.34
CA GLN A 143 16.44 -1.01 -0.74
C GLN A 143 15.28 -0.01 -0.61
N MET A 144 14.05 -0.48 -0.44
CA MET A 144 12.87 0.36 -0.26
C MET A 144 12.97 1.25 0.98
N GLN A 145 13.50 0.72 2.09
CA GLN A 145 13.78 1.48 3.31
C GLN A 145 14.76 2.63 3.04
N ASN A 146 15.87 2.34 2.37
CA ASN A 146 16.90 3.34 2.05
C ASN A 146 16.37 4.48 1.17
N ASP A 147 15.43 4.19 0.30
CA ASP A 147 14.86 5.16 -0.64
C ASP A 147 13.58 5.81 -0.12
N LEU A 148 13.05 5.37 1.03
CA LEU A 148 11.79 5.86 1.59
C LEU A 148 11.82 7.37 1.83
N TYR A 149 10.77 8.05 1.42
CA TYR A 149 10.54 9.46 1.68
C TYR A 149 9.08 9.76 2.00
N VAL A 150 8.84 10.88 2.67
CA VAL A 150 7.48 11.36 2.97
C VAL A 150 6.96 12.16 1.79
N SER A 151 5.95 11.64 1.10
CA SER A 151 5.30 12.37 0.00
C SER A 151 4.63 13.66 0.50
N GLY A 152 4.50 14.65 -0.37
CA GLY A 152 3.79 15.90 -0.08
C GLY A 152 2.27 15.75 0.13
N ASN A 153 1.68 14.69 -0.41
CA ASN A 153 0.24 14.39 -0.37
C ASN A 153 -0.01 12.88 -0.50
N THR A 154 -1.29 12.48 -0.57
CA THR A 154 -1.74 11.09 -0.72
C THR A 154 -2.48 10.82 -2.05
N ASN A 155 -2.46 11.74 -3.00
CA ASN A 155 -3.30 11.72 -4.21
C ASN A 155 -3.02 10.55 -5.17
N GLY A 156 -1.91 9.85 -5.02
CA GLY A 156 -1.54 8.70 -5.86
C GLY A 156 -2.09 7.37 -5.38
N ILE A 157 -2.70 7.33 -4.19
CA ILE A 157 -3.20 6.11 -3.56
C ILE A 157 -4.58 6.31 -2.92
N ALA A 158 -5.30 5.21 -2.75
CA ALA A 158 -6.55 5.17 -2.01
C ALA A 158 -6.67 3.88 -1.21
N VAL A 159 -7.60 3.86 -0.24
CA VAL A 159 -7.96 2.69 0.53
C VAL A 159 -9.18 2.01 -0.10
N LEU A 160 -9.07 0.71 -0.33
CA LEU A 160 -10.21 -0.16 -0.54
C LEU A 160 -10.68 -0.61 0.84
N HIS A 161 -11.78 -0.06 1.32
CA HIS A 161 -12.30 -0.26 2.67
C HIS A 161 -13.51 -1.19 2.69
N ASN A 162 -13.51 -2.10 3.67
CA ASN A 162 -14.64 -2.95 4.01
C ASN A 162 -14.75 -3.09 5.53
N GLU A 163 -15.94 -2.93 6.09
CA GLU A 163 -16.16 -2.97 7.55
C GLU A 163 -15.91 -4.36 8.20
N GLN A 164 -15.89 -5.44 7.40
CA GLN A 164 -15.82 -6.81 7.89
C GLN A 164 -14.56 -7.56 7.45
N PHE A 165 -13.89 -7.07 6.42
CA PHE A 165 -12.73 -7.71 5.81
C PHE A 165 -11.59 -6.73 5.68
N GLN A 166 -10.41 -7.28 5.46
CA GLN A 166 -9.16 -6.55 5.38
C GLN A 166 -9.21 -5.35 4.42
N ASP A 167 -8.72 -4.20 4.87
CA ASP A 167 -8.49 -3.02 4.05
C ASP A 167 -7.22 -3.15 3.22
N PHE A 168 -7.24 -2.58 2.02
CA PHE A 168 -6.10 -2.57 1.12
C PHE A 168 -5.77 -1.16 0.65
N VAL A 169 -4.49 -0.91 0.41
CA VAL A 169 -4.06 0.27 -0.32
C VAL A 169 -3.86 -0.09 -1.80
N THR A 170 -4.31 0.79 -2.68
CA THR A 170 -4.18 0.65 -4.13
C THR A 170 -3.71 1.94 -4.77
N GLN A 171 -3.11 1.84 -5.96
CA GLN A 171 -2.78 3.02 -6.75
C GLN A 171 -4.06 3.61 -7.37
N VAL A 172 -4.22 4.92 -7.26
CA VAL A 172 -5.24 5.65 -8.01
C VAL A 172 -4.63 6.10 -9.33
N ILE A 173 -5.09 5.49 -10.43
CA ILE A 173 -4.75 6.00 -11.76
C ILE A 173 -5.68 7.19 -12.02
N PRO A 174 -5.17 8.43 -12.11
CA PRO A 174 -6.01 9.57 -12.46
C PRO A 174 -6.69 9.27 -13.79
N ALA A 175 -8.02 9.31 -13.82
CA ALA A 175 -8.74 9.21 -15.07
C ALA A 175 -8.14 10.22 -16.05
N PRO A 176 -7.84 9.84 -17.31
CA PRO A 176 -7.31 10.78 -18.29
C PRO A 176 -8.23 11.98 -18.29
N SER A 177 -7.66 13.15 -17.96
CA SER A 177 -8.45 14.36 -17.72
C SER A 177 -9.40 14.57 -18.90
N ALA A 178 -10.67 14.86 -18.65
CA ALA A 178 -11.67 15.14 -19.69
C ALA A 178 -11.18 16.23 -20.67
N ILE A 179 -10.20 17.04 -20.26
CA ILE A 179 -9.47 18.02 -21.07
C ILE A 179 -8.66 17.36 -22.19
N ALA A 180 -8.00 16.22 -21.95
CA ALA A 180 -7.27 15.51 -23.02
C ALA A 180 -8.24 14.92 -24.05
N LEU A 181 -9.34 14.33 -23.61
CA LEU A 181 -10.41 13.86 -24.51
C LEU A 181 -11.10 14.97 -25.26
N ALA A 182 -11.35 16.14 -24.63
CA ALA A 182 -11.90 17.32 -25.31
C ALA A 182 -10.91 17.90 -26.32
N GLY A 183 -9.61 17.88 -26.05
CA GLY A 183 -8.57 18.31 -26.99
C GLY A 183 -8.52 17.47 -28.26
N PHE A 184 -8.64 16.14 -28.12
CA PHE A 184 -8.70 15.24 -29.28
C PHE A 184 -10.02 15.39 -30.08
N ALA A 185 -11.14 15.61 -29.42
CA ALA A 185 -12.42 15.85 -30.10
C ALA A 185 -12.43 17.17 -30.90
N LEU A 186 -11.85 18.25 -30.37
CA LEU A 186 -11.74 19.53 -31.04
C LEU A 186 -10.82 19.46 -32.28
N THR A 187 -9.69 18.76 -32.22
CA THR A 187 -8.80 18.59 -33.39
C THR A 187 -9.42 17.73 -34.48
N ALA A 188 -10.22 16.72 -34.13
CA ALA A 188 -10.96 15.92 -35.09
C ALA A 188 -12.07 16.71 -35.78
N CYS A 189 -12.79 17.61 -35.09
CA CYS A 189 -13.81 18.47 -35.63
C CYS A 189 -13.27 19.54 -36.59
N ILE A 190 -12.10 20.11 -36.31
CA ILE A 190 -11.47 21.12 -37.18
C ILE A 190 -11.00 20.51 -38.51
N ARG A 191 -10.52 19.27 -38.51
CA ARG A 191 -10.14 18.55 -39.75
C ARG A 191 -11.33 18.22 -40.67
N ARG A 192 -12.52 18.06 -40.14
CA ARG A 192 -13.73 17.71 -40.90
C ARG A 192 -14.36 18.92 -41.63
N ARG A 193 -14.04 20.16 -41.22
CA ARG A 193 -14.55 21.40 -41.85
C ARG A 193 -13.70 21.91 -43.01
N ARG A 194 -12.60 21.26 -43.37
CA ARG A 194 -11.69 21.65 -44.47
C ARG A 194 -11.75 20.71 -45.70
N ARG A 195 -12.83 19.93 -45.86
CA ARG A 195 -13.09 19.15 -47.08
C ARG A 195 -14.41 19.57 -47.71
#